data_3336231e2f705088498b893ca01be954
#
_entry.id   3336231e2f705088498b893ca01be954
#
_cell.length_a   1.000
_cell.length_b   1.000
_cell.length_c   1.000
_cell.angle_alpha   90.00
_cell.angle_beta   90.00
_cell.angle_gamma   90.00
#
_symmetry.space_group_name_H-M   'P 1'
#
loop_
_entity.id
_entity.type
_entity.pdbx_description
1 polymer ?
#
loop_
_entity_poly.entity_id
_entity_poly.type
_entity_poly.pdbx_seq_one_letter_code
_entity_poly.pdbx_strand_id
1 'polypeptide(L)'
;MSILKNEIPILEFDTEKNAVINPTHENLDIKLPSKCVFAFLEGYIEEYAAQNNLKQVAHFISATKEYPVYRMEYKGKEMVLCQAPVGAAAATQILDWLIGYGVREIISAGSCGCLEEFSEGTFLVPYKALRDEGTSYHYAPPSRFMEVDERARDVIKETILEHGMKYQEVITWSTDGFYRETKNKIAYRKSEGCSVVEMECSALTACAAFRDVNWGMILYTADSLVNVDKYDQRNLGGNAYEYALILCLDAVVKM
;
A
#
# COMPACT_ATOMS: atom_id res chain seq x y z
N MET A 1 -14.84 27.90 9.41
CA MET A 1 -14.39 27.00 8.34
C MET A 1 -12.94 26.70 8.59
N SER A 2 -12.58 25.43 8.68
CA SER A 2 -11.19 24.96 8.88
C SER A 2 -10.38 24.95 7.57
N ILE A 3 -11.07 24.95 6.41
CA ILE A 3 -10.45 24.88 5.09
C ILE A 3 -9.98 26.28 4.67
N LEU A 4 -8.71 26.40 4.33
CA LEU A 4 -8.11 27.62 3.76
C LEU A 4 -8.03 27.48 2.25
N LYS A 5 -8.61 28.45 1.52
CA LYS A 5 -8.59 28.49 0.07
C LYS A 5 -7.17 28.53 -0.48
N ASN A 6 -6.89 27.68 -1.48
CA ASN A 6 -5.63 27.62 -2.21
C ASN A 6 -5.89 27.78 -3.74
N GLU A 7 -4.90 28.23 -4.49
CA GLU A 7 -4.97 28.29 -5.96
C GLU A 7 -5.08 26.89 -6.58
N ILE A 8 -4.50 25.90 -5.91
CA ILE A 8 -4.56 24.49 -6.30
C ILE A 8 -5.49 23.77 -5.31
N PRO A 9 -6.74 23.43 -5.69
CA PRO A 9 -7.76 22.94 -4.75
C PRO A 9 -7.35 21.68 -3.99
N ILE A 10 -6.52 20.79 -4.56
CA ILE A 10 -6.05 19.58 -3.90
C ILE A 10 -5.23 19.86 -2.61
N LEU A 11 -4.74 21.09 -2.44
CA LEU A 11 -3.98 21.49 -1.25
C LEU A 11 -4.87 22.03 -0.12
N GLU A 12 -6.18 22.03 -0.31
CA GLU A 12 -7.18 22.48 0.68
C GLU A 12 -7.55 21.32 1.61
N PHE A 13 -6.77 21.12 2.68
CA PHE A 13 -6.96 20.03 3.63
C PHE A 13 -8.02 20.36 4.70
N ASP A 14 -8.92 19.41 4.97
CA ASP A 14 -9.88 19.48 6.07
C ASP A 14 -9.52 18.46 7.17
N THR A 15 -9.52 18.91 8.42
CA THR A 15 -9.20 18.06 9.58
C THR A 15 -10.41 17.26 10.10
N GLU A 16 -11.62 17.50 9.57
CA GLU A 16 -12.83 16.80 9.99
C GLU A 16 -12.78 15.32 9.57
N LYS A 17 -12.87 14.43 10.56
CA LYS A 17 -12.80 12.98 10.33
C LYS A 17 -14.10 12.37 9.83
N ASN A 18 -15.24 13.05 10.04
CA ASN A 18 -16.55 12.59 9.62
C ASN A 18 -16.95 13.23 8.30
N ALA A 19 -17.09 12.43 7.28
CA ALA A 19 -17.57 12.87 5.98
C ALA A 19 -19.10 12.68 5.87
N VAL A 20 -19.72 13.31 4.88
CA VAL A 20 -21.14 13.07 4.55
C VAL A 20 -21.36 11.60 4.14
N ILE A 21 -20.42 11.05 3.38
CA ILE A 21 -20.36 9.62 3.08
C ILE A 21 -19.20 9.02 3.88
N ASN A 22 -19.51 8.37 4.99
CA ASN A 22 -18.50 7.70 5.81
C ASN A 22 -18.15 6.31 5.25
N PRO A 23 -16.97 5.75 5.59
CA PRO A 23 -16.58 4.39 5.16
C PRO A 23 -17.59 3.30 5.53
N THR A 24 -18.42 3.53 6.54
CA THR A 24 -19.48 2.61 7.02
C THR A 24 -20.88 2.98 6.56
N HIS A 25 -21.03 3.83 5.53
CA HIS A 25 -22.34 4.34 5.07
C HIS A 25 -23.32 3.24 4.61
N GLU A 26 -22.81 2.07 4.21
CA GLU A 26 -23.61 0.91 3.83
C GLU A 26 -24.29 0.25 5.04
N ASN A 27 -23.90 0.59 6.27
CA ASN A 27 -24.43 0.03 7.53
C ASN A 27 -24.42 -1.51 7.57
N LEU A 28 -23.36 -2.13 7.05
CA LEU A 28 -23.23 -3.58 7.05
C LEU A 28 -23.08 -4.11 8.48
N ASP A 29 -23.81 -5.19 8.80
CA ASP A 29 -23.69 -5.88 10.09
C ASP A 29 -22.47 -6.82 10.07
N ILE A 30 -21.28 -6.24 9.94
CA ILE A 30 -20.00 -6.96 9.92
C ILE A 30 -19.02 -6.32 10.90
N LYS A 31 -18.17 -7.16 11.49
CA LYS A 31 -16.98 -6.74 12.24
C LYS A 31 -15.79 -7.56 11.76
N LEU A 32 -14.85 -6.89 11.14
CA LEU A 32 -13.63 -7.51 10.67
C LEU A 32 -12.62 -7.66 11.82
N PRO A 33 -11.74 -8.68 11.80
CA PRO A 33 -10.57 -8.76 12.65
C PRO A 33 -9.70 -7.51 12.54
N SER A 34 -8.95 -7.19 13.59
CA SER A 34 -8.06 -6.02 13.60
C SER A 34 -6.90 -6.11 12.62
N LYS A 35 -6.48 -7.33 12.26
CA LYS A 35 -5.32 -7.60 11.39
C LYS A 35 -5.75 -7.81 9.96
N CYS A 36 -5.00 -7.23 9.01
CA CYS A 36 -5.30 -7.32 7.59
C CYS A 36 -4.03 -7.41 6.74
N VAL A 37 -4.02 -8.32 5.79
CA VAL A 37 -3.12 -8.25 4.63
C VAL A 37 -3.90 -7.62 3.48
N PHE A 38 -3.46 -6.46 3.02
CA PHE A 38 -4.05 -5.70 1.92
C PHE A 38 -2.99 -5.50 0.84
N ALA A 39 -2.92 -6.40 -0.15
CA ALA A 39 -1.75 -6.53 -1.01
C ALA A 39 -2.08 -6.48 -2.51
N PHE A 40 -1.09 -5.99 -3.29
CA PHE A 40 -1.15 -5.81 -4.74
C PHE A 40 -0.44 -6.99 -5.41
N LEU A 41 -1.07 -8.18 -5.39
CA LEU A 41 -0.47 -9.44 -5.84
C LEU A 41 -1.27 -10.07 -7.00
N GLU A 42 -1.80 -9.25 -7.92
CA GLU A 42 -2.69 -9.69 -9.01
C GLU A 42 -3.84 -10.57 -8.47
N GLY A 43 -4.08 -11.75 -9.06
CA GLY A 43 -5.08 -12.72 -8.59
C GLY A 43 -4.59 -13.67 -7.50
N TYR A 44 -3.36 -13.50 -6.98
CA TYR A 44 -2.76 -14.47 -6.06
C TYR A 44 -3.47 -14.55 -4.70
N ILE A 45 -4.09 -13.45 -4.25
CA ILE A 45 -4.89 -13.44 -3.01
C ILE A 45 -6.12 -14.35 -3.16
N GLU A 46 -6.83 -14.26 -4.28
CA GLU A 46 -8.00 -15.07 -4.58
C GLU A 46 -7.61 -16.55 -4.79
N GLU A 47 -6.49 -16.81 -5.46
CA GLU A 47 -5.95 -18.16 -5.64
C GLU A 47 -5.57 -18.80 -4.31
N TYR A 48 -4.84 -18.05 -3.46
CA TYR A 48 -4.48 -18.49 -2.11
C TYR A 48 -5.73 -18.78 -1.26
N ALA A 49 -6.73 -17.90 -1.32
CA ALA A 49 -7.98 -18.08 -0.60
C ALA A 49 -8.72 -19.34 -1.06
N ALA A 50 -8.78 -19.61 -2.37
CA ALA A 50 -9.39 -20.80 -2.92
C ALA A 50 -8.64 -22.09 -2.53
N GLN A 51 -7.31 -22.09 -2.63
CA GLN A 51 -6.47 -23.24 -2.27
C GLN A 51 -6.56 -23.60 -0.78
N ASN A 52 -6.76 -22.61 0.09
CA ASN A 52 -6.88 -22.79 1.54
C ASN A 52 -8.33 -22.82 2.03
N ASN A 53 -9.33 -22.85 1.13
CA ASN A 53 -10.76 -22.86 1.44
C ASN A 53 -11.16 -21.74 2.41
N LEU A 54 -10.60 -20.54 2.24
CA LEU A 54 -10.89 -19.40 3.11
C LEU A 54 -12.33 -18.93 2.91
N LYS A 55 -12.97 -18.54 4.02
CA LYS A 55 -14.34 -18.02 3.99
C LYS A 55 -14.34 -16.56 3.57
N GLN A 56 -15.02 -16.22 2.48
CA GLN A 56 -15.38 -14.83 2.19
C GLN A 56 -16.39 -14.35 3.24
N VAL A 57 -16.05 -13.27 3.94
CA VAL A 57 -16.88 -12.70 5.04
C VAL A 57 -17.48 -11.35 4.68
N ALA A 58 -16.93 -10.69 3.67
CA ALA A 58 -17.41 -9.42 3.15
C ALA A 58 -16.91 -9.23 1.70
N HIS A 59 -17.34 -8.17 1.07
CA HIS A 59 -16.77 -7.66 -0.17
C HIS A 59 -16.97 -6.15 -0.25
N PHE A 60 -16.00 -5.46 -0.80
CA PHE A 60 -16.16 -4.07 -1.21
C PHE A 60 -16.63 -4.04 -2.67
N ILE A 61 -17.70 -3.31 -2.96
CA ILE A 61 -18.27 -3.18 -4.31
C ILE A 61 -17.92 -1.81 -4.87
N SER A 62 -17.04 -1.77 -5.88
CA SER A 62 -16.83 -0.57 -6.68
C SER A 62 -17.76 -0.57 -7.89
N ALA A 63 -17.81 0.56 -8.61
CA ALA A 63 -18.61 0.65 -9.85
C ALA A 63 -18.17 -0.33 -10.95
N THR A 64 -16.95 -0.90 -10.85
CA THR A 64 -16.34 -1.70 -11.92
C THR A 64 -15.94 -3.11 -11.49
N LYS A 65 -15.72 -3.34 -10.20
CA LYS A 65 -15.25 -4.64 -9.69
C LYS A 65 -15.67 -4.83 -8.23
N GLU A 66 -15.87 -6.09 -7.84
CA GLU A 66 -15.98 -6.51 -6.45
C GLU A 66 -14.61 -6.95 -5.92
N TYR A 67 -14.33 -6.60 -4.66
CA TYR A 67 -13.10 -7.00 -3.96
C TYR A 67 -13.49 -7.83 -2.74
N PRO A 68 -13.37 -9.17 -2.83
CA PRO A 68 -13.72 -10.05 -1.72
C PRO A 68 -12.75 -9.89 -0.55
N VAL A 69 -13.29 -10.02 0.66
CA VAL A 69 -12.55 -10.03 1.91
C VAL A 69 -12.66 -11.41 2.52
N TYR A 70 -11.52 -12.08 2.65
CA TYR A 70 -11.44 -13.45 3.17
C TYR A 70 -10.97 -13.43 4.62
N ARG A 71 -11.62 -14.22 5.49
CA ARG A 71 -11.21 -14.41 6.89
C ARG A 71 -10.38 -15.67 7.02
N MET A 72 -9.31 -15.59 7.79
CA MET A 72 -8.48 -16.74 8.14
C MET A 72 -7.95 -16.64 9.55
N GLU A 73 -7.51 -17.77 10.08
CA GLU A 73 -6.62 -17.86 11.23
C GLU A 73 -5.23 -18.25 10.75
N TYR A 74 -4.23 -17.51 11.19
CA TYR A 74 -2.83 -17.77 10.85
C TYR A 74 -1.97 -17.62 12.10
N LYS A 75 -1.22 -18.68 12.45
CA LYS A 75 -0.39 -18.75 13.68
C LYS A 75 -1.16 -18.32 14.94
N GLY A 76 -2.42 -18.74 15.06
CA GLY A 76 -3.30 -18.45 16.20
C GLY A 76 -3.83 -17.02 16.26
N LYS A 77 -3.76 -16.26 15.17
CA LYS A 77 -4.33 -14.91 15.05
C LYS A 77 -5.37 -14.86 13.94
N GLU A 78 -6.52 -14.26 14.26
CA GLU A 78 -7.53 -13.96 13.23
C GLU A 78 -7.13 -12.74 12.41
N MET A 79 -7.32 -12.83 11.10
CA MET A 79 -7.05 -11.74 10.17
C MET A 79 -7.93 -11.82 8.93
N VAL A 80 -7.91 -10.78 8.14
CA VAL A 80 -8.51 -10.78 6.80
C VAL A 80 -7.46 -10.56 5.73
N LEU A 81 -7.74 -11.13 4.56
CA LEU A 81 -7.02 -10.91 3.31
C LEU A 81 -7.93 -10.16 2.34
N CYS A 82 -7.39 -9.16 1.67
CA CYS A 82 -8.09 -8.43 0.61
C CYS A 82 -7.10 -8.03 -0.49
N GLN A 83 -7.45 -8.31 -1.74
CA GLN A 83 -6.69 -7.83 -2.89
C GLN A 83 -6.84 -6.32 -3.02
N ALA A 84 -5.72 -5.61 -3.08
CA ALA A 84 -5.70 -4.18 -3.30
C ALA A 84 -5.81 -3.85 -4.80
N PRO A 85 -6.60 -2.84 -5.19
CA PRO A 85 -6.58 -2.31 -6.55
C PRO A 85 -5.39 -1.40 -6.78
N VAL A 86 -4.88 -1.36 -8.01
CA VAL A 86 -3.84 -0.41 -8.41
C VAL A 86 -4.41 1.01 -8.47
N GLY A 87 -3.63 1.98 -7.98
CA GLY A 87 -3.92 3.40 -7.97
C GLY A 87 -4.37 3.95 -6.62
N ALA A 88 -3.75 5.05 -6.20
CA ALA A 88 -3.92 5.67 -4.90
C ALA A 88 -5.38 5.85 -4.47
N ALA A 89 -6.22 6.39 -5.35
CA ALA A 89 -7.63 6.66 -5.03
C ALA A 89 -8.43 5.38 -4.77
N ALA A 90 -8.28 4.36 -5.62
CA ALA A 90 -9.03 3.12 -5.50
C ALA A 90 -8.56 2.30 -4.27
N ALA A 91 -7.24 2.19 -4.07
CA ALA A 91 -6.68 1.48 -2.93
C ALA A 91 -7.05 2.14 -1.60
N THR A 92 -6.96 3.46 -1.52
CA THR A 92 -7.31 4.20 -0.29
C THR A 92 -8.79 4.08 0.05
N GLN A 93 -9.68 4.09 -0.93
CA GLN A 93 -11.11 3.91 -0.70
C GLN A 93 -11.41 2.56 -0.02
N ILE A 94 -10.77 1.47 -0.47
CA ILE A 94 -10.94 0.14 0.14
C ILE A 94 -10.27 0.07 1.50
N LEU A 95 -9.07 0.64 1.66
CA LEU A 95 -8.39 0.69 2.95
C LEU A 95 -9.24 1.40 4.01
N ASP A 96 -9.79 2.58 3.67
CA ASP A 96 -10.64 3.35 4.59
C ASP A 96 -11.92 2.58 4.96
N TRP A 97 -12.53 1.88 3.99
CA TRP A 97 -13.65 0.98 4.23
C TRP A 97 -13.29 -0.18 5.18
N LEU A 98 -12.16 -0.88 4.97
CA LEU A 98 -11.67 -1.94 5.85
C LEU A 98 -11.47 -1.43 7.29
N ILE A 99 -10.87 -0.24 7.44
CA ILE A 99 -10.67 0.43 8.72
C ILE A 99 -12.03 0.75 9.37
N GLY A 100 -12.99 1.24 8.60
CA GLY A 100 -14.34 1.52 9.06
C GLY A 100 -15.02 0.30 9.70
N TYR A 101 -14.80 -0.88 9.14
CA TYR A 101 -15.38 -2.13 9.64
C TYR A 101 -14.49 -2.92 10.63
N GLY A 102 -13.40 -2.35 11.12
CA GLY A 102 -12.70 -2.89 12.29
C GLY A 102 -11.21 -3.15 12.14
N VAL A 103 -10.64 -3.05 10.95
CA VAL A 103 -9.21 -3.26 10.73
C VAL A 103 -8.38 -2.15 11.38
N ARG A 104 -7.22 -2.51 12.00
CA ARG A 104 -6.36 -1.57 12.74
C ARG A 104 -4.87 -1.77 12.48
N GLU A 105 -4.47 -2.97 12.08
CA GLU A 105 -3.08 -3.36 11.85
C GLU A 105 -2.98 -3.96 10.45
N ILE A 106 -2.29 -3.28 9.54
CA ILE A 106 -2.32 -3.59 8.11
C ILE A 106 -0.91 -3.70 7.57
N ILE A 107 -0.64 -4.80 6.87
CA ILE A 107 0.57 -4.94 6.04
C ILE A 107 0.15 -5.10 4.60
N SER A 108 0.76 -4.29 3.75
CA SER A 108 0.62 -4.34 2.30
C SER A 108 1.89 -4.87 1.65
N ALA A 109 1.77 -5.48 0.48
CA ALA A 109 2.88 -5.76 -0.41
C ALA A 109 2.53 -5.41 -1.84
N GLY A 110 3.51 -4.93 -2.61
CA GLY A 110 3.34 -4.59 -4.01
C GLY A 110 4.65 -4.47 -4.76
N SER A 111 4.56 -4.47 -6.08
CA SER A 111 5.72 -4.26 -6.96
C SER A 111 6.13 -2.78 -7.00
N CYS A 112 7.39 -2.55 -7.35
CA CYS A 112 7.89 -1.20 -7.63
C CYS A 112 8.87 -1.21 -8.81
N GLY A 113 8.89 -0.13 -9.57
CA GLY A 113 9.88 0.16 -10.58
C GLY A 113 11.19 0.66 -9.94
N CYS A 114 12.33 0.13 -10.40
CA CYS A 114 13.63 0.52 -9.88
C CYS A 114 14.12 1.81 -10.53
N LEU A 115 14.50 2.80 -9.73
CA LEU A 115 15.23 3.99 -10.16
C LEU A 115 16.74 3.83 -9.97
N GLU A 116 17.15 2.89 -9.12
CA GLU A 116 18.54 2.51 -8.82
C GLU A 116 18.77 1.03 -9.11
N GLU A 117 20.02 0.60 -9.12
CA GLU A 117 20.40 -0.79 -9.39
C GLU A 117 19.96 -1.74 -8.28
N PHE A 118 18.93 -2.52 -8.56
CA PHE A 118 18.45 -3.62 -7.74
C PHE A 118 18.29 -4.87 -8.60
N SER A 119 18.57 -6.05 -8.04
CA SER A 119 18.16 -7.31 -8.65
C SER A 119 16.64 -7.45 -8.61
N GLU A 120 16.03 -8.08 -9.59
CA GLU A 120 14.60 -8.38 -9.58
C GLU A 120 14.24 -9.24 -8.36
N GLY A 121 13.07 -8.98 -7.76
CA GLY A 121 12.60 -9.68 -6.57
C GLY A 121 13.30 -9.28 -5.26
N THR A 122 14.10 -8.20 -5.26
CA THR A 122 14.67 -7.66 -4.02
C THR A 122 13.57 -7.05 -3.15
N PHE A 123 13.50 -7.44 -1.87
CA PHE A 123 12.56 -6.86 -0.91
C PHE A 123 13.07 -5.54 -0.34
N LEU A 124 12.20 -4.55 -0.34
CA LEU A 124 12.48 -3.18 0.10
C LEU A 124 11.44 -2.74 1.12
N VAL A 125 11.84 -1.90 2.06
CA VAL A 125 10.96 -1.33 3.09
C VAL A 125 10.92 0.18 2.94
N PRO A 126 9.82 0.75 2.44
CA PRO A 126 9.72 2.20 2.32
C PRO A 126 9.57 2.84 3.71
N TYR A 127 10.50 3.72 4.07
CA TYR A 127 10.39 4.52 5.29
C TYR A 127 9.75 5.88 5.04
N LYS A 128 9.77 6.32 3.79
CA LYS A 128 9.24 7.60 3.35
C LYS A 128 8.69 7.48 1.92
N ALA A 129 7.59 8.16 1.63
CA ALA A 129 6.95 8.19 0.32
C ALA A 129 6.80 9.62 -0.19
N LEU A 130 7.32 9.91 -1.39
CA LEU A 130 7.14 11.19 -2.07
C LEU A 130 5.73 11.24 -2.66
N ARG A 131 5.02 12.33 -2.41
CA ARG A 131 3.62 12.55 -2.77
C ARG A 131 3.49 13.18 -4.16
N ASP A 132 3.49 12.37 -5.21
CA ASP A 132 3.21 12.82 -6.61
C ASP A 132 1.90 12.18 -7.12
N GLU A 133 0.94 11.99 -6.21
CA GLU A 133 -0.42 11.51 -6.43
C GLU A 133 -1.41 12.47 -5.74
N GLY A 134 -2.70 12.36 -6.05
CA GLY A 134 -3.71 13.30 -5.55
C GLY A 134 -4.36 12.91 -4.22
N THR A 135 -4.41 11.65 -3.87
CA THR A 135 -5.27 11.11 -2.81
C THR A 135 -4.79 11.46 -1.41
N SER A 136 -3.47 11.39 -1.16
CA SER A 136 -2.90 11.67 0.17
C SER A 136 -3.21 13.07 0.69
N TYR A 137 -3.46 14.04 -0.19
CA TYR A 137 -3.80 15.42 0.19
C TYR A 137 -5.20 15.55 0.80
N HIS A 138 -6.09 14.57 0.62
CA HIS A 138 -7.38 14.51 1.30
C HIS A 138 -7.27 13.97 2.74
N TYR A 139 -6.17 13.30 3.09
CA TYR A 139 -5.94 12.66 4.39
C TYR A 139 -4.83 13.29 5.22
N ALA A 140 -3.99 14.15 4.63
CA ALA A 140 -2.90 14.82 5.34
C ALA A 140 -2.64 16.22 4.78
N PRO A 141 -2.22 17.17 5.62
CA PRO A 141 -1.83 18.51 5.17
C PRO A 141 -0.79 18.46 4.05
N PRO A 142 -0.72 19.50 3.19
CA PRO A 142 0.28 19.57 2.15
C PRO A 142 1.70 19.43 2.69
N SER A 143 2.43 18.46 2.16
CA SER A 143 3.84 18.22 2.43
C SER A 143 4.48 17.49 1.25
N ARG A 144 5.79 17.45 1.19
CA ARG A 144 6.51 16.78 0.10
C ARG A 144 6.48 15.26 0.24
N PHE A 145 6.50 14.78 1.48
CA PHE A 145 6.62 13.36 1.81
C PHE A 145 5.63 12.97 2.90
N MET A 146 5.28 11.68 2.93
CA MET A 146 4.71 11.00 4.09
C MET A 146 5.78 10.07 4.69
N GLU A 147 5.78 9.95 6.02
CA GLU A 147 6.61 8.99 6.74
C GLU A 147 5.78 7.77 7.10
N VAL A 148 6.24 6.59 6.71
CA VAL A 148 5.56 5.32 6.99
C VAL A 148 5.71 4.97 8.47
N ASP A 149 4.67 4.37 9.07
CA ASP A 149 4.63 4.00 10.48
C ASP A 149 5.88 3.20 10.90
N GLU A 150 6.56 3.66 11.95
CA GLU A 150 7.84 3.09 12.41
C GLU A 150 7.64 1.68 12.95
N ARG A 151 6.58 1.45 13.74
CA ARG A 151 6.30 0.13 14.31
C ARG A 151 6.07 -0.91 13.21
N ALA A 152 5.27 -0.57 12.21
CA ALA A 152 5.01 -1.47 11.08
C ALA A 152 6.30 -1.76 10.29
N ARG A 153 7.14 -0.74 10.05
CA ARG A 153 8.44 -0.92 9.39
C ARG A 153 9.37 -1.84 10.18
N ASP A 154 9.46 -1.67 11.49
CA ASP A 154 10.33 -2.49 12.33
C ASP A 154 9.90 -3.95 12.33
N VAL A 155 8.59 -4.22 12.43
CA VAL A 155 8.03 -5.56 12.31
C VAL A 155 8.31 -6.19 10.94
N ILE A 156 8.17 -5.43 9.86
CA ILE A 156 8.49 -5.91 8.50
C ILE A 156 9.98 -6.27 8.39
N LYS A 157 10.87 -5.40 8.85
CA LYS A 157 12.33 -5.61 8.81
C LYS A 157 12.74 -6.88 9.57
N GLU A 158 12.22 -7.03 10.80
CA GLU A 158 12.44 -8.22 11.61
C GLU A 158 11.96 -9.49 10.90
N THR A 159 10.77 -9.45 10.32
CA THR A 159 10.18 -10.58 9.60
C THR A 159 11.03 -10.99 8.40
N ILE A 160 11.47 -10.04 7.57
CA ILE A 160 12.34 -10.33 6.42
C ILE A 160 13.65 -11.01 6.87
N LEU A 161 14.26 -10.52 7.96
CA LEU A 161 15.50 -11.11 8.51
C LEU A 161 15.28 -12.53 9.06
N GLU A 162 14.16 -12.80 9.73
CA GLU A 162 13.83 -14.14 10.23
C GLU A 162 13.67 -15.17 9.11
N HIS A 163 13.23 -14.73 7.93
CA HIS A 163 13.20 -15.57 6.71
C HIS A 163 14.58 -15.74 6.05
N GLY A 164 15.66 -15.24 6.68
CA GLY A 164 17.02 -15.32 6.12
C GLY A 164 17.26 -14.43 4.91
N MET A 165 16.34 -13.50 4.64
CA MET A 165 16.40 -12.57 3.52
C MET A 165 17.06 -11.25 3.93
N LYS A 166 17.43 -10.46 2.93
CA LYS A 166 17.94 -9.09 3.12
C LYS A 166 16.86 -8.09 2.69
N TYR A 167 16.88 -6.91 3.29
CA TYR A 167 16.08 -5.76 2.87
C TYR A 167 16.95 -4.52 2.72
N GLN A 168 16.41 -3.51 2.06
CA GLN A 168 16.92 -2.13 2.13
C GLN A 168 15.77 -1.19 2.47
N GLU A 169 16.04 -0.17 3.29
CA GLU A 169 15.08 0.92 3.51
C GLU A 169 15.22 1.93 2.39
N VAL A 170 14.11 2.39 1.84
CA VAL A 170 14.07 3.26 0.65
C VAL A 170 13.09 4.42 0.81
N ILE A 171 13.31 5.49 0.05
CA ILE A 171 12.29 6.48 -0.27
C ILE A 171 11.63 6.02 -1.56
N THR A 172 10.31 5.83 -1.53
CA THR A 172 9.53 5.55 -2.75
C THR A 172 8.95 6.84 -3.32
N TRP A 173 8.73 6.86 -4.62
CA TRP A 173 7.96 7.89 -5.31
C TRP A 173 6.59 7.33 -5.65
N SER A 174 5.53 7.81 -4.97
CA SER A 174 4.14 7.44 -5.28
C SER A 174 3.59 8.38 -6.35
N THR A 175 3.14 7.83 -7.48
CA THR A 175 2.65 8.62 -8.62
C THR A 175 1.33 8.08 -9.19
N ASP A 176 0.39 8.95 -9.56
CA ASP A 176 -0.80 8.59 -10.35
C ASP A 176 -0.51 8.47 -11.85
N GLY A 177 0.68 8.87 -12.28
CA GLY A 177 1.01 9.05 -13.67
C GLY A 177 1.99 8.03 -14.22
N PHE A 178 1.66 6.73 -14.24
CA PHE A 178 2.53 5.66 -14.73
C PHE A 178 3.19 5.99 -16.08
N TYR A 179 2.43 6.43 -17.07
CA TYR A 179 2.97 6.83 -18.37
C TYR A 179 3.59 8.24 -18.39
N ARG A 180 3.74 8.88 -17.23
CA ARG A 180 4.36 10.20 -17.07
C ARG A 180 5.68 10.17 -16.31
N GLU A 181 6.27 9.00 -16.13
CA GLU A 181 7.60 8.78 -15.58
C GLU A 181 8.67 9.13 -16.62
N THR A 182 8.75 10.41 -16.96
CA THR A 182 9.70 10.92 -17.99
C THR A 182 11.13 10.91 -17.46
N LYS A 183 12.12 10.88 -18.38
CA LYS A 183 13.55 10.96 -18.04
C LYS A 183 13.86 12.10 -17.07
N ASN A 184 13.28 13.27 -17.29
CA ASN A 184 13.46 14.45 -16.41
C ASN A 184 12.85 14.23 -15.03
N LYS A 185 11.64 13.64 -14.94
CA LYS A 185 11.02 13.30 -13.66
C LYS A 185 11.86 12.27 -12.92
N ILE A 186 12.28 11.20 -13.57
CA ILE A 186 13.15 10.17 -12.96
C ILE A 186 14.41 10.80 -12.39
N ALA A 187 15.13 11.60 -13.17
CA ALA A 187 16.34 12.29 -12.71
C ALA A 187 16.05 13.21 -11.50
N TYR A 188 14.93 13.93 -11.55
CA TYR A 188 14.53 14.82 -10.46
C TYR A 188 14.14 14.04 -9.19
N ARG A 189 13.34 12.96 -9.29
CA ARG A 189 12.98 12.13 -8.12
C ARG A 189 14.20 11.44 -7.50
N LYS A 190 15.13 10.97 -8.32
CA LYS A 190 16.43 10.46 -7.83
C LYS A 190 17.21 11.53 -7.05
N SER A 191 17.23 12.77 -7.52
CA SER A 191 17.90 13.86 -6.79
C SER A 191 17.24 14.20 -5.45
N GLU A 192 15.99 13.77 -5.24
CA GLU A 192 15.27 13.87 -3.97
C GLU A 192 15.45 12.63 -3.07
N GLY A 193 16.25 11.66 -3.52
CA GLY A 193 16.56 10.43 -2.78
C GLY A 193 15.60 9.27 -3.05
N CYS A 194 14.67 9.37 -4.01
CA CYS A 194 13.81 8.25 -4.36
C CYS A 194 14.62 7.17 -5.08
N SER A 195 14.54 5.93 -4.59
CA SER A 195 15.21 4.76 -5.16
C SER A 195 14.27 3.89 -5.99
N VAL A 196 12.96 4.02 -5.78
CA VAL A 196 11.90 3.25 -6.47
C VAL A 196 10.67 4.10 -6.72
N VAL A 197 9.78 3.62 -7.59
CA VAL A 197 8.48 4.23 -7.91
C VAL A 197 7.36 3.20 -7.79
N GLU A 198 6.23 3.62 -7.27
CA GLU A 198 4.96 2.89 -7.17
C GLU A 198 3.79 3.88 -7.16
N MET A 199 2.57 3.46 -6.87
CA MET A 199 1.39 4.30 -7.08
C MET A 199 0.56 4.58 -5.82
N GLU A 200 0.87 4.01 -4.62
CA GLU A 200 -0.08 4.00 -3.50
C GLU A 200 0.50 4.35 -2.13
N CYS A 201 1.80 4.15 -1.88
CA CYS A 201 2.40 4.19 -0.55
C CYS A 201 2.11 5.50 0.20
N SER A 202 2.23 6.65 -0.44
CA SER A 202 1.96 7.94 0.21
C SER A 202 0.49 8.10 0.61
N ALA A 203 -0.44 7.64 -0.23
CA ALA A 203 -1.87 7.74 0.01
C ALA A 203 -2.34 6.79 1.13
N LEU A 204 -1.88 5.54 1.11
CA LEU A 204 -2.22 4.57 2.15
C LEU A 204 -1.62 4.97 3.50
N THR A 205 -0.38 5.48 3.53
CA THR A 205 0.23 6.07 4.72
C THR A 205 -0.60 7.23 5.27
N ALA A 206 -1.02 8.14 4.41
CA ALA A 206 -1.82 9.30 4.82
C ALA A 206 -3.18 8.87 5.39
N CYS A 207 -3.88 7.95 4.74
CA CYS A 207 -5.15 7.41 5.21
C CYS A 207 -5.01 6.71 6.56
N ALA A 208 -4.02 5.84 6.72
CA ALA A 208 -3.77 5.14 7.97
C ALA A 208 -3.48 6.10 9.13
N ALA A 209 -2.61 7.09 8.91
CA ALA A 209 -2.32 8.13 9.91
C ALA A 209 -3.57 8.96 10.27
N PHE A 210 -4.39 9.34 9.28
CA PHE A 210 -5.64 10.07 9.50
C PHE A 210 -6.65 9.29 10.33
N ARG A 211 -6.68 7.96 10.15
CA ARG A 211 -7.58 7.04 10.87
C ARG A 211 -6.99 6.45 12.15
N ASP A 212 -5.80 6.86 12.56
CA ASP A 212 -5.09 6.38 13.75
C ASP A 212 -4.91 4.84 13.77
N VAL A 213 -4.46 4.26 12.64
CA VAL A 213 -4.16 2.84 12.49
C VAL A 213 -2.73 2.62 12.02
N ASN A 214 -2.16 1.44 12.32
CA ASN A 214 -0.82 1.08 11.89
C ASN A 214 -0.85 0.45 10.49
N TRP A 215 -0.05 0.98 9.59
CA TRP A 215 0.09 0.48 8.23
C TRP A 215 1.56 0.46 7.80
N GLY A 216 1.98 -0.61 7.15
CA GLY A 216 3.29 -0.73 6.54
C GLY A 216 3.26 -1.44 5.20
N MET A 217 4.32 -1.28 4.41
CA MET A 217 4.43 -1.83 3.07
C MET A 217 5.73 -2.55 2.85
N ILE A 218 5.64 -3.71 2.22
CA ILE A 218 6.75 -4.47 1.65
C ILE A 218 6.73 -4.22 0.15
N LEU A 219 7.79 -3.63 -0.39
CA LEU A 219 7.97 -3.52 -1.83
C LEU A 219 8.87 -4.64 -2.34
N TYR A 220 8.60 -5.14 -3.53
CA TYR A 220 9.51 -6.00 -4.25
C TYR A 220 9.78 -5.41 -5.63
N THR A 221 11.06 -5.46 -6.04
CA THR A 221 11.49 -4.86 -7.29
C THR A 221 10.97 -5.66 -8.48
N ALA A 222 10.36 -4.97 -9.43
CA ALA A 222 9.81 -5.53 -10.65
C ALA A 222 10.62 -5.10 -11.87
N ASP A 223 10.16 -4.08 -12.56
CA ASP A 223 10.81 -3.50 -13.73
C ASP A 223 11.93 -2.52 -13.35
N SER A 224 12.68 -2.04 -14.34
CA SER A 224 13.78 -1.11 -14.12
C SER A 224 13.76 0.06 -15.10
N LEU A 225 13.82 1.28 -14.52
CA LEU A 225 13.94 2.55 -15.18
C LEU A 225 15.36 3.14 -15.04
N VAL A 226 16.33 2.36 -14.57
CA VAL A 226 17.72 2.78 -14.39
C VAL A 226 18.32 3.24 -15.71
N ASN A 227 18.10 2.46 -16.77
CA ASN A 227 18.44 2.87 -18.12
C ASN A 227 17.24 3.59 -18.76
N VAL A 228 17.21 4.91 -18.64
CA VAL A 228 16.12 5.76 -19.16
C VAL A 228 15.98 5.76 -20.69
N ASP A 229 16.92 5.18 -21.42
CA ASP A 229 16.87 5.03 -22.88
C ASP A 229 16.33 3.67 -23.31
N LYS A 230 16.30 2.69 -22.41
CA LYS A 230 15.83 1.34 -22.66
C LYS A 230 15.09 0.79 -21.44
N TYR A 231 13.76 0.83 -21.50
CA TYR A 231 12.92 0.23 -20.47
C TYR A 231 13.19 -1.27 -20.35
N ASP A 232 13.41 -1.73 -19.13
CA ASP A 232 13.61 -3.14 -18.80
C ASP A 232 12.40 -3.66 -18.00
N GLN A 233 11.49 -4.31 -18.69
CA GLN A 233 10.25 -4.83 -18.12
C GLN A 233 10.49 -5.98 -17.14
N ARG A 234 11.59 -6.74 -17.27
CA ARG A 234 11.85 -7.96 -16.48
C ARG A 234 10.63 -8.91 -16.49
N ASN A 235 10.39 -9.63 -15.39
CA ASN A 235 9.20 -10.46 -15.19
C ASN A 235 8.10 -9.76 -14.37
N LEU A 236 8.15 -8.44 -14.25
CA LEU A 236 7.22 -7.62 -13.45
C LEU A 236 7.03 -8.10 -12.01
N GLY A 237 8.04 -8.79 -11.45
CA GLY A 237 8.02 -9.28 -10.07
C GLY A 237 7.13 -10.50 -9.81
N GLY A 238 6.59 -11.15 -10.84
CA GLY A 238 5.65 -12.29 -10.70
C GLY A 238 6.18 -13.46 -9.88
N ASN A 239 7.48 -13.63 -9.77
CA ASN A 239 8.11 -14.67 -8.93
C ASN A 239 8.10 -14.33 -7.43
N ALA A 240 7.72 -13.11 -7.03
CA ALA A 240 7.76 -12.68 -5.64
C ALA A 240 6.43 -12.84 -4.89
N TYR A 241 5.30 -13.14 -5.55
CA TYR A 241 3.96 -13.10 -4.95
C TYR A 241 3.81 -14.01 -3.73
N GLU A 242 4.26 -15.25 -3.82
CA GLU A 242 4.19 -16.20 -2.71
C GLU A 242 4.98 -15.71 -1.49
N TYR A 243 6.24 -15.31 -1.70
CA TYR A 243 7.07 -14.80 -0.63
C TYR A 243 6.54 -13.49 -0.05
N ALA A 244 6.05 -12.59 -0.89
CA ALA A 244 5.45 -11.33 -0.45
C ALA A 244 4.21 -11.56 0.42
N LEU A 245 3.33 -12.50 0.05
CA LEU A 245 2.18 -12.85 0.87
C LEU A 245 2.60 -13.47 2.21
N ILE A 246 3.54 -14.42 2.21
CA ILE A 246 4.04 -15.06 3.45
C ILE A 246 4.65 -14.02 4.38
N LEU A 247 5.48 -13.11 3.86
CA LEU A 247 6.07 -12.02 4.65
C LEU A 247 4.99 -11.09 5.23
N CYS A 248 3.93 -10.77 4.47
CA CYS A 248 2.81 -9.98 4.99
C CYS A 248 2.07 -10.71 6.13
N LEU A 249 1.77 -12.00 5.96
CA LEU A 249 1.11 -12.81 6.97
C LEU A 249 1.93 -12.89 8.26
N ASP A 250 3.23 -13.13 8.15
CA ASP A 250 4.13 -13.22 9.29
C ASP A 250 4.34 -11.86 9.98
N ALA A 251 4.45 -10.78 9.21
CA ALA A 251 4.57 -9.45 9.76
C ALA A 251 3.29 -9.01 10.50
N VAL A 252 2.10 -9.18 9.89
CA VAL A 252 0.86 -8.72 10.52
C VAL A 252 0.52 -9.48 11.81
N VAL A 253 0.98 -10.72 11.96
CA VAL A 253 0.84 -11.49 13.22
C VAL A 253 1.56 -10.81 14.37
N LYS A 254 2.70 -10.17 14.11
CA LYS A 254 3.57 -9.53 15.11
C LYS A 254 3.13 -8.11 15.48
N MET A 255 2.30 -7.47 14.66
CA MET A 255 1.73 -6.16 14.96
C MET A 255 0.76 -6.22 16.13
#